data_804bab98fc28fc8859a67807601a2f39
#
_entry.id   804bab98fc28fc8859a67807601a2f39
#
_cell.length_a   1.000
_cell.length_b   1.000
_cell.length_c   1.000
_cell.angle_alpha   90.00
_cell.angle_beta   90.00
_cell.angle_gamma   90.00
#
_symmetry.space_group_name_H-M   'P 1'
#
loop_
_entity.id
_entity.type
_entity.pdbx_description
1 polymer ?
#
loop_
_entity_poly.entity_id
_entity_poly.type
_entity_poly.pdbx_seq_one_letter_code
_entity_poly.pdbx_strand_id
1 'polypeptide(L)'
;MSVGAKAATVRTARTRPRAVAGRPKLEPVPKPLKVAVFTTSYPRHDDDFAGRFVSDAVRCLRERNVEVEVVSPGVYKEYGLVFDGGGIMHNVKQRPWIAPRLAWSMIRALRRAARDADLVHAHWLAGGVVALFCGKPFVVTLHGTISGGFLDDFRLCRKHPGLVRWILGHARAVICVSEALGEAARSTGAEHVFVIPNGIAIPETVVDEAEPLEIFYTGRLSPEKGIKQLAEATKGLNLVVCGDGPLRELVPNTLGFVSREELERRYERAAVVVCPSISEGFGVVCAEAMAHGKPVVASAVGGLLGLVVDGETGLLVPPGDTVALRAAIERLLGDRELRVRLGQGARERIIDMCSWNEVTRRTLLAYRAAVEPSMVEAQATAGLWPLHER
;
A
#
# COMPACT_ATOMS: atom_id res chain seq x y z
N MET A 1 -15.13 0.93 67.77
CA MET A 1 -13.84 0.37 67.30
C MET A 1 -13.89 0.42 65.78
N SER A 2 -13.24 1.41 65.20
CA SER A 2 -13.22 1.67 63.75
C SER A 2 -11.96 1.03 63.16
N VAL A 3 -12.12 0.15 62.19
CA VAL A 3 -11.00 -0.43 61.43
C VAL A 3 -10.97 0.22 60.04
N GLY A 4 -10.01 1.12 59.87
CA GLY A 4 -9.78 1.80 58.60
C GLY A 4 -9.06 0.87 57.61
N ALA A 5 -9.64 0.66 56.44
CA ALA A 5 -8.99 0.00 55.31
C ALA A 5 -8.13 1.03 54.57
N LYS A 6 -6.80 0.80 54.56
CA LYS A 6 -5.86 1.54 53.73
C LYS A 6 -5.93 1.04 52.29
N ALA A 7 -6.35 1.91 51.37
CA ALA A 7 -6.22 1.63 49.93
C ALA A 7 -4.74 1.67 49.51
N ALA A 8 -4.23 0.58 48.98
CA ALA A 8 -2.89 0.53 48.40
C ALA A 8 -2.95 1.07 46.98
N THR A 9 -2.30 2.22 46.77
CA THR A 9 -2.12 2.82 45.44
C THR A 9 -1.02 2.05 44.68
N VAL A 10 -1.44 1.24 43.72
CA VAL A 10 -0.50 0.57 42.80
C VAL A 10 0.06 1.63 41.84
N ARG A 11 1.30 2.03 42.03
CA ARG A 11 2.07 2.86 41.08
C ARG A 11 2.43 1.97 39.87
N THR A 12 1.71 2.14 38.76
CA THR A 12 2.13 1.62 37.46
C THR A 12 3.40 2.32 37.03
N ALA A 13 4.48 1.57 36.92
CA ALA A 13 5.75 2.05 36.38
C ALA A 13 5.55 2.34 34.88
N ARG A 14 5.57 3.63 34.52
CA ARG A 14 5.67 4.06 33.11
C ARG A 14 7.03 3.66 32.58
N THR A 15 7.12 2.57 31.85
CA THR A 15 8.29 2.26 31.01
C THR A 15 8.34 3.32 29.88
N ARG A 16 9.36 4.20 29.95
CA ARG A 16 9.66 5.12 28.87
C ARG A 16 10.02 4.33 27.61
N PRO A 17 9.45 4.65 26.45
CA PRO A 17 9.89 4.03 25.20
C PRO A 17 11.39 4.32 25.01
N ARG A 18 12.14 3.28 24.70
CA ARG A 18 13.57 3.35 24.36
C ARG A 18 13.71 4.26 23.15
N ALA A 19 14.43 5.38 23.30
CA ALA A 19 14.73 6.29 22.20
C ALA A 19 15.44 5.49 21.09
N VAL A 20 14.82 5.41 19.92
CA VAL A 20 15.42 4.82 18.72
C VAL A 20 16.65 5.68 18.39
N ALA A 21 17.83 5.07 18.49
CA ALA A 21 19.10 5.71 18.18
C ALA A 21 19.03 6.39 16.81
N GLY A 22 19.52 7.64 16.74
CA GLY A 22 19.40 8.52 15.59
C GLY A 22 19.85 7.84 14.29
N ARG A 23 18.89 7.58 13.41
CA ARG A 23 19.17 7.19 12.02
C ARG A 23 19.84 8.36 11.30
N PRO A 24 20.81 8.11 10.41
CA PRO A 24 21.52 9.18 9.72
C PRO A 24 20.53 10.07 8.97
N LYS A 25 20.59 11.37 9.24
CA LYS A 25 19.84 12.37 8.46
C LYS A 25 20.39 12.29 7.04
N LEU A 26 19.51 12.05 6.06
CA LEU A 26 19.87 12.16 4.65
C LEU A 26 20.35 13.60 4.40
N GLU A 27 21.55 13.73 3.85
CA GLU A 27 22.04 15.03 3.41
C GLU A 27 21.10 15.63 2.35
N PRO A 28 20.88 16.94 2.37
CA PRO A 28 20.06 17.60 1.35
C PRO A 28 20.66 17.35 -0.03
N VAL A 29 19.81 17.03 -1.01
CA VAL A 29 20.22 16.85 -2.40
C VAL A 29 20.81 18.17 -2.90
N PRO A 30 22.06 18.23 -3.38
CA PRO A 30 22.74 19.49 -3.72
C PRO A 30 22.01 20.29 -4.83
N LYS A 31 21.27 19.60 -5.71
CA LYS A 31 20.41 20.17 -6.73
C LYS A 31 19.03 19.52 -6.62
N PRO A 32 17.93 20.31 -6.58
CA PRO A 32 16.59 19.74 -6.52
C PRO A 32 16.35 18.86 -7.75
N LEU A 33 15.98 17.60 -7.50
CA LEU A 33 15.61 16.67 -8.56
C LEU A 33 14.22 17.04 -9.09
N LYS A 34 14.08 17.09 -10.41
CA LYS A 34 12.81 17.40 -11.09
C LYS A 34 12.18 16.13 -11.62
N VAL A 35 10.99 15.79 -11.17
CA VAL A 35 10.30 14.54 -11.49
C VAL A 35 8.91 14.81 -12.05
N ALA A 36 8.64 14.28 -13.25
CA ALA A 36 7.28 14.24 -13.77
C ALA A 36 6.60 12.93 -13.36
N VAL A 37 5.61 12.98 -12.46
CA VAL A 37 4.86 11.82 -11.99
C VAL A 37 3.63 11.60 -12.87
N PHE A 38 3.54 10.44 -13.51
CA PHE A 38 2.38 10.03 -14.30
C PHE A 38 1.56 8.99 -13.56
N THR A 39 0.25 9.24 -13.44
CA THR A 39 -0.68 8.32 -12.78
C THR A 39 -2.06 8.36 -13.44
N THR A 40 -2.76 7.22 -13.41
CA THR A 40 -4.16 7.10 -13.85
C THR A 40 -5.15 7.24 -12.69
N SER A 41 -4.66 7.37 -11.45
CA SER A 41 -5.47 7.55 -10.25
C SER A 41 -4.80 8.58 -9.33
N TYR A 42 -5.51 9.65 -9.02
CA TYR A 42 -5.05 10.75 -8.16
C TYR A 42 -6.27 11.44 -7.54
N PRO A 43 -6.24 11.84 -6.26
CA PRO A 43 -7.38 12.50 -5.62
C PRO A 43 -7.76 13.81 -6.33
N ARG A 44 -9.05 14.05 -6.49
CA ARG A 44 -9.62 15.29 -7.07
C ARG A 44 -9.99 16.32 -6.01
N HIS A 45 -10.24 15.85 -4.79
CA HIS A 45 -10.55 16.62 -3.59
C HIS A 45 -10.08 15.85 -2.36
N ASP A 46 -10.06 16.49 -1.21
CA ASP A 46 -9.47 15.94 0.02
C ASP A 46 -10.12 14.63 0.50
N ASP A 47 -11.41 14.42 0.21
CA ASP A 47 -12.15 13.20 0.56
C ASP A 47 -12.08 12.10 -0.51
N ASP A 48 -11.37 12.33 -1.63
CA ASP A 48 -11.24 11.31 -2.67
C ASP A 48 -10.15 10.29 -2.31
N PHE A 49 -10.54 9.03 -2.20
CA PHE A 49 -9.63 7.93 -1.88
C PHE A 49 -8.80 7.45 -3.08
N ALA A 50 -9.19 7.84 -4.30
CA ALA A 50 -8.57 7.35 -5.52
C ALA A 50 -7.12 7.84 -5.65
N GLY A 51 -6.16 6.91 -5.56
CA GLY A 51 -4.73 7.23 -5.72
C GLY A 51 -4.14 8.07 -4.59
N ARG A 52 -4.75 8.08 -3.40
CA ARG A 52 -4.27 8.86 -2.25
C ARG A 52 -2.82 8.53 -1.88
N PHE A 53 -2.45 7.26 -1.94
CA PHE A 53 -1.06 6.85 -1.70
C PHE A 53 -0.06 7.48 -2.70
N VAL A 54 -0.49 7.82 -3.94
CA VAL A 54 0.35 8.55 -4.89
C VAL A 54 0.47 10.02 -4.47
N SER A 55 -0.63 10.66 -4.05
CA SER A 55 -0.58 12.06 -3.60
C SER A 55 0.24 12.23 -2.32
N ASP A 56 0.14 11.30 -1.40
CA ASP A 56 0.95 11.30 -0.18
C ASP A 56 2.44 11.10 -0.49
N ALA A 57 2.78 10.18 -1.43
CA ALA A 57 4.14 10.01 -1.91
C ALA A 57 4.69 11.29 -2.54
N VAL A 58 3.90 11.97 -3.38
CA VAL A 58 4.26 13.25 -3.99
C VAL A 58 4.49 14.33 -2.93
N ARG A 59 3.61 14.42 -1.92
CA ARG A 59 3.78 15.35 -0.80
C ARG A 59 5.11 15.11 -0.08
N CYS A 60 5.38 13.87 0.29
CA CYS A 60 6.61 13.49 0.99
C CYS A 60 7.89 13.71 0.16
N LEU A 61 7.83 13.55 -1.16
CA LEU A 61 8.92 13.88 -2.06
C LEU A 61 9.19 15.39 -2.10
N ARG A 62 8.13 16.22 -2.16
CA ARG A 62 8.24 17.68 -2.13
C ARG A 62 8.84 18.17 -0.81
N GLU A 63 8.46 17.57 0.32
CA GLU A 63 9.04 17.83 1.64
C GLU A 63 10.56 17.53 1.70
N ARG A 64 11.06 16.71 0.78
CA ARG A 64 12.47 16.35 0.60
C ARG A 64 13.17 17.10 -0.53
N ASN A 65 12.63 18.27 -0.91
CA ASN A 65 13.20 19.15 -1.93
C ASN A 65 13.25 18.52 -3.34
N VAL A 66 12.25 17.67 -3.68
CA VAL A 66 12.03 17.19 -5.05
C VAL A 66 10.98 18.08 -5.71
N GLU A 67 11.29 18.65 -6.85
CA GLU A 67 10.30 19.36 -7.66
C GLU A 67 9.45 18.34 -8.41
N VAL A 68 8.16 18.22 -8.07
CA VAL A 68 7.27 17.23 -8.65
C VAL A 68 6.15 17.88 -9.43
N GLU A 69 6.06 17.57 -10.73
CA GLU A 69 4.92 17.87 -11.58
C GLU A 69 4.07 16.61 -11.78
N VAL A 70 2.77 16.68 -11.46
CA VAL A 70 1.87 15.53 -11.51
C VAL A 70 1.02 15.58 -12.77
N VAL A 71 1.05 14.51 -13.56
CA VAL A 71 0.23 14.29 -14.74
C VAL A 71 -0.81 13.21 -14.41
N SER A 72 -2.00 13.65 -14.02
CA SER A 72 -3.11 12.81 -13.57
C SER A 72 -4.37 13.07 -14.39
N PRO A 73 -5.46 12.31 -14.19
CA PRO A 73 -6.78 12.67 -14.72
C PRO A 73 -7.13 14.13 -14.41
N GLY A 74 -7.64 14.84 -15.42
CA GLY A 74 -7.86 16.30 -15.36
C GLY A 74 -6.71 17.13 -15.96
N VAL A 75 -5.45 16.68 -15.89
CA VAL A 75 -4.30 17.30 -16.59
C VAL A 75 -4.26 16.85 -18.05
N TYR A 76 -4.54 15.57 -18.31
CA TYR A 76 -4.79 15.07 -19.66
C TYR A 76 -6.30 14.92 -19.92
N LYS A 77 -6.72 14.98 -21.18
CA LYS A 77 -8.13 14.81 -21.56
C LYS A 77 -8.52 13.34 -21.44
N GLU A 78 -9.42 13.04 -20.53
CA GLU A 78 -9.83 11.68 -20.14
C GLU A 78 -11.09 11.16 -20.87
N TYR A 79 -11.77 12.03 -21.63
CA TYR A 79 -12.96 11.71 -22.43
C TYR A 79 -14.12 11.08 -21.62
N GLY A 80 -14.26 11.44 -20.33
CA GLY A 80 -15.30 10.90 -19.44
C GLY A 80 -15.04 9.45 -19.00
N LEU A 81 -13.81 8.94 -19.14
CA LEU A 81 -13.48 7.54 -18.81
C LEU A 81 -13.05 7.33 -17.35
N VAL A 82 -12.85 8.40 -16.60
CA VAL A 82 -12.34 8.33 -15.22
C VAL A 82 -13.45 8.14 -14.19
N PHE A 83 -14.66 8.63 -14.49
CA PHE A 83 -15.69 8.92 -13.49
C PHE A 83 -16.73 7.83 -13.27
N ASP A 84 -16.78 6.80 -14.12
CA ASP A 84 -17.77 5.73 -14.00
C ASP A 84 -17.18 4.50 -13.30
N GLY A 85 -17.30 4.42 -11.99
CA GLY A 85 -17.17 3.27 -11.06
C GLY A 85 -16.11 2.16 -11.30
N GLY A 86 -15.68 1.94 -12.53
CA GLY A 86 -14.74 0.87 -12.92
C GLY A 86 -13.31 1.34 -13.22
N GLY A 87 -13.07 2.67 -13.23
CA GLY A 87 -11.79 3.26 -13.60
C GLY A 87 -11.53 3.27 -15.12
N ILE A 88 -10.48 4.01 -15.54
CA ILE A 88 -10.16 4.26 -16.96
C ILE A 88 -10.14 2.98 -17.80
N MET A 89 -9.55 1.92 -17.27
CA MET A 89 -9.33 0.69 -18.05
C MET A 89 -10.60 -0.13 -18.24
N HIS A 90 -11.53 -0.11 -17.27
CA HIS A 90 -12.84 -0.72 -17.43
C HIS A 90 -13.61 0.02 -18.53
N ASN A 91 -13.61 1.33 -18.48
CA ASN A 91 -14.38 2.18 -19.39
C ASN A 91 -13.82 2.18 -20.82
N VAL A 92 -12.48 2.06 -20.98
CA VAL A 92 -11.83 1.87 -22.29
C VAL A 92 -12.29 0.57 -22.94
N LYS A 93 -12.52 -0.53 -22.20
CA LYS A 93 -13.05 -1.77 -22.78
C LYS A 93 -14.42 -1.60 -23.39
N GLN A 94 -15.27 -0.75 -22.80
CA GLN A 94 -16.61 -0.47 -23.31
C GLN A 94 -16.58 0.47 -24.53
N ARG A 95 -15.53 1.30 -24.66
CA ARG A 95 -15.37 2.29 -25.72
C ARG A 95 -13.95 2.22 -26.32
N PRO A 96 -13.55 1.09 -26.93
CA PRO A 96 -12.16 0.85 -27.35
C PRO A 96 -11.65 1.85 -28.42
N TRP A 97 -12.55 2.44 -29.19
CA TRP A 97 -12.20 3.47 -30.19
C TRP A 97 -11.67 4.78 -29.59
N ILE A 98 -11.86 5.02 -28.29
CA ILE A 98 -11.32 6.18 -27.59
C ILE A 98 -9.86 5.95 -27.17
N ALA A 99 -9.42 4.70 -27.02
CA ALA A 99 -8.10 4.33 -26.52
C ALA A 99 -6.92 5.06 -27.22
N PRO A 100 -6.87 5.19 -28.58
CA PRO A 100 -5.78 5.90 -29.23
C PRO A 100 -5.75 7.40 -28.91
N ARG A 101 -6.92 8.02 -28.81
CA ARG A 101 -7.04 9.46 -28.45
C ARG A 101 -6.65 9.70 -27.00
N LEU A 102 -7.05 8.81 -26.10
CA LEU A 102 -6.67 8.86 -24.70
C LEU A 102 -5.15 8.70 -24.54
N ALA A 103 -4.56 7.67 -25.15
CA ALA A 103 -3.13 7.43 -25.12
C ALA A 103 -2.34 8.64 -25.65
N TRP A 104 -2.78 9.22 -26.78
CA TRP A 104 -2.16 10.42 -27.33
C TRP A 104 -2.25 11.63 -26.39
N SER A 105 -3.41 11.81 -25.71
CA SER A 105 -3.60 12.87 -24.72
C SER A 105 -2.66 12.69 -23.53
N MET A 106 -2.53 11.46 -23.00
CA MET A 106 -1.63 11.11 -21.91
C MET A 106 -0.17 11.36 -22.29
N ILE A 107 0.28 10.84 -23.44
CA ILE A 107 1.64 11.03 -23.96
C ILE A 107 1.95 12.51 -24.15
N ARG A 108 1.03 13.28 -24.74
CA ARG A 108 1.23 14.73 -24.97
C ARG A 108 1.36 15.49 -23.64
N ALA A 109 0.51 15.18 -22.65
CA ALA A 109 0.57 15.81 -21.33
C ALA A 109 1.88 15.45 -20.61
N LEU A 110 2.25 14.18 -20.62
CA LEU A 110 3.49 13.71 -19.99
C LEU A 110 4.73 14.31 -20.67
N ARG A 111 4.80 14.36 -22.00
CA ARG A 111 5.90 15.01 -22.71
C ARG A 111 6.06 16.48 -22.36
N ARG A 112 4.95 17.18 -22.07
CA ARG A 112 5.00 18.59 -21.66
C ARG A 112 5.61 18.72 -20.28
N ALA A 113 5.11 17.96 -19.29
CA ALA A 113 5.62 17.93 -17.92
C ALA A 113 7.07 17.42 -17.84
N ALA A 114 7.41 16.43 -18.67
CA ALA A 114 8.76 15.87 -18.71
C ALA A 114 9.80 16.77 -19.39
N ARG A 115 9.41 17.88 -20.02
CA ARG A 115 10.35 18.74 -20.78
C ARG A 115 11.56 19.16 -19.93
N ASP A 116 11.28 19.66 -18.74
CA ASP A 116 12.28 20.18 -17.80
C ASP A 116 12.57 19.20 -16.64
N ALA A 117 11.98 18.00 -16.68
CA ALA A 117 12.21 16.95 -15.66
C ALA A 117 13.52 16.21 -15.93
N ASP A 118 14.18 15.77 -14.86
CA ASP A 118 15.35 14.89 -14.90
C ASP A 118 14.94 13.45 -15.18
N LEU A 119 13.76 13.03 -14.66
CA LEU A 119 13.19 11.72 -14.86
C LEU A 119 11.65 11.74 -14.84
N VAL A 120 11.04 10.67 -15.35
CA VAL A 120 9.61 10.38 -15.25
C VAL A 120 9.39 9.25 -14.24
N HIS A 121 8.41 9.39 -13.34
CA HIS A 121 7.94 8.29 -12.50
C HIS A 121 6.52 7.90 -12.90
N ALA A 122 6.35 6.74 -13.49
CA ALA A 122 5.07 6.22 -13.94
C ALA A 122 4.50 5.21 -12.93
N HIS A 123 3.22 5.31 -12.62
CA HIS A 123 2.52 4.34 -11.78
C HIS A 123 1.75 3.36 -12.65
N TRP A 124 1.76 2.09 -12.24
CA TRP A 124 1.27 0.90 -12.95
C TRP A 124 1.98 0.64 -14.29
N LEU A 125 1.94 -0.59 -14.73
CA LEU A 125 2.52 -0.99 -16.01
C LEU A 125 1.95 -0.21 -17.20
N ALA A 126 0.66 0.13 -17.13
CA ALA A 126 0.00 0.99 -18.12
C ALA A 126 0.64 2.38 -18.20
N GLY A 127 1.03 2.95 -17.06
CA GLY A 127 1.80 4.20 -17.01
C GLY A 127 3.18 4.05 -17.64
N GLY A 128 3.82 2.90 -17.45
CA GLY A 128 5.08 2.56 -18.11
C GLY A 128 5.00 2.61 -19.63
N VAL A 129 3.87 2.12 -20.20
CA VAL A 129 3.62 2.26 -21.66
C VAL A 129 3.60 3.71 -22.09
N VAL A 130 2.97 4.62 -21.34
CA VAL A 130 2.93 6.05 -21.66
C VAL A 130 4.32 6.67 -21.53
N ALA A 131 5.09 6.27 -20.48
CA ALA A 131 6.44 6.76 -20.23
C ALA A 131 7.45 6.41 -21.33
N LEU A 132 7.30 5.24 -21.99
CA LEU A 132 8.13 4.86 -23.14
C LEU A 132 8.21 5.95 -24.23
N PHE A 133 7.17 6.75 -24.38
CA PHE A 133 7.07 7.78 -25.39
C PHE A 133 7.43 9.18 -24.90
N CYS A 134 7.89 9.36 -23.65
CA CYS A 134 8.19 10.70 -23.11
C CYS A 134 9.58 11.23 -23.48
N GLY A 135 10.52 10.36 -23.91
CA GLY A 135 11.88 10.76 -24.30
C GLY A 135 12.80 11.08 -23.11
N LYS A 136 12.45 10.66 -21.89
CA LYS A 136 13.23 10.85 -20.66
C LYS A 136 13.49 9.49 -20.00
N PRO A 137 14.54 9.36 -19.18
CA PRO A 137 14.68 8.23 -18.27
C PRO A 137 13.41 8.09 -17.43
N PHE A 138 12.96 6.85 -17.18
CA PHE A 138 11.77 6.66 -16.37
C PHE A 138 11.92 5.52 -15.36
N VAL A 139 11.22 5.69 -14.26
CA VAL A 139 10.97 4.68 -13.22
C VAL A 139 9.52 4.27 -13.31
N VAL A 140 9.22 3.00 -13.11
CA VAL A 140 7.84 2.51 -13.05
C VAL A 140 7.57 1.84 -11.70
N THR A 141 6.46 2.22 -11.04
CA THR A 141 5.98 1.51 -9.86
C THR A 141 4.84 0.59 -10.22
N LEU A 142 5.00 -0.71 -9.91
CA LEU A 142 3.99 -1.74 -10.02
C LEU A 142 3.24 -1.85 -8.68
N HIS A 143 1.91 -1.79 -8.72
CA HIS A 143 1.05 -1.80 -7.52
C HIS A 143 0.26 -3.11 -7.33
N GLY A 144 0.33 -4.04 -8.29
CA GLY A 144 -0.43 -5.29 -8.24
C GLY A 144 -1.90 -5.09 -8.62
N THR A 145 -2.78 -5.85 -8.01
CA THR A 145 -4.20 -5.92 -8.37
C THR A 145 -4.95 -4.63 -8.12
N ILE A 146 -5.50 -4.06 -9.17
CA ILE A 146 -6.65 -3.16 -9.10
C ILE A 146 -7.85 -3.98 -9.56
N SER A 147 -8.64 -4.52 -8.62
CA SER A 147 -9.96 -5.11 -8.87
C SER A 147 -10.02 -6.22 -9.94
N GLY A 148 -9.02 -7.10 -10.05
CA GLY A 148 -9.03 -8.21 -11.01
C GLY A 148 -9.09 -7.78 -12.48
N GLY A 149 -8.75 -6.53 -12.78
CA GLY A 149 -8.81 -5.94 -14.13
C GLY A 149 -7.83 -6.57 -15.11
N PHE A 150 -8.05 -6.34 -16.41
CA PHE A 150 -7.18 -6.84 -17.49
C PHE A 150 -5.73 -6.35 -17.39
N LEU A 151 -5.49 -5.19 -16.78
CA LEU A 151 -4.18 -4.57 -16.59
C LEU A 151 -3.69 -4.68 -15.13
N ASP A 152 -4.06 -5.75 -14.43
CA ASP A 152 -3.42 -6.15 -13.21
C ASP A 152 -1.94 -6.48 -13.48
N ASP A 153 -1.02 -5.82 -12.78
CA ASP A 153 0.42 -5.97 -12.99
C ASP A 153 0.86 -7.43 -12.81
N PHE A 154 0.36 -8.16 -11.80
CA PHE A 154 0.63 -9.61 -11.64
C PHE A 154 0.14 -10.44 -12.81
N ARG A 155 -1.10 -10.16 -13.27
CA ARG A 155 -1.69 -10.89 -14.38
C ARG A 155 -0.94 -10.65 -15.68
N LEU A 156 -0.49 -9.41 -15.89
CA LEU A 156 0.30 -9.04 -17.07
C LEU A 156 1.67 -9.72 -17.05
N CYS A 157 2.39 -9.71 -15.93
CA CYS A 157 3.66 -10.41 -15.77
C CYS A 157 3.52 -11.90 -16.13
N ARG A 158 2.44 -12.54 -15.69
CA ARG A 158 2.20 -13.97 -15.92
C ARG A 158 1.71 -14.29 -17.34
N LYS A 159 0.79 -13.47 -17.90
CA LYS A 159 0.14 -13.78 -19.18
C LYS A 159 0.85 -13.21 -20.41
N HIS A 160 1.56 -12.12 -20.24
CA HIS A 160 2.23 -11.40 -21.33
C HIS A 160 3.67 -11.02 -20.97
N PRO A 161 4.52 -12.01 -20.53
CA PRO A 161 5.85 -11.71 -20.01
C PRO A 161 6.73 -10.99 -21.05
N GLY A 162 6.59 -11.29 -22.34
CA GLY A 162 7.34 -10.61 -23.40
C GLY A 162 7.02 -9.13 -23.53
N LEU A 163 5.73 -8.74 -23.42
CA LEU A 163 5.30 -7.35 -23.42
C LEU A 163 5.81 -6.63 -22.15
N VAL A 164 5.68 -7.28 -21.00
CA VAL A 164 6.15 -6.72 -19.73
C VAL A 164 7.65 -6.52 -19.76
N ARG A 165 8.41 -7.53 -20.20
CA ARG A 165 9.87 -7.45 -20.39
C ARG A 165 10.25 -6.26 -21.28
N TRP A 166 9.53 -6.08 -22.39
CA TRP A 166 9.80 -4.97 -23.30
C TRP A 166 9.58 -3.61 -22.60
N ILE A 167 8.48 -3.43 -21.83
CA ILE A 167 8.20 -2.19 -21.11
C ILE A 167 9.24 -1.96 -20.00
N LEU A 168 9.44 -2.97 -19.14
CA LEU A 168 10.32 -2.85 -17.97
C LEU A 168 11.81 -2.77 -18.37
N GLY A 169 12.20 -3.37 -19.48
CA GLY A 169 13.56 -3.29 -20.01
C GLY A 169 13.98 -1.90 -20.50
N HIS A 170 13.01 -1.01 -20.73
CA HIS A 170 13.27 0.41 -21.01
C HIS A 170 13.22 1.30 -19.77
N ALA A 171 12.72 0.79 -18.65
CA ALA A 171 12.72 1.51 -17.38
C ALA A 171 14.13 1.48 -16.77
N ARG A 172 14.57 2.60 -16.23
CA ARG A 172 15.84 2.70 -15.50
C ARG A 172 15.78 2.05 -14.12
N ALA A 173 14.59 2.00 -13.53
CA ALA A 173 14.31 1.27 -12.31
C ALA A 173 12.84 0.83 -12.28
N VAL A 174 12.59 -0.33 -11.67
CA VAL A 174 11.27 -0.87 -11.44
C VAL A 174 11.04 -0.93 -9.93
N ILE A 175 10.01 -0.25 -9.44
CA ILE A 175 9.61 -0.31 -8.04
C ILE A 175 8.43 -1.26 -7.93
N CYS A 176 8.50 -2.23 -7.03
CA CYS A 176 7.42 -3.17 -6.74
C CYS A 176 6.98 -2.99 -5.28
N VAL A 177 5.68 -2.87 -5.03
CA VAL A 177 5.16 -2.61 -3.68
C VAL A 177 5.19 -3.83 -2.75
N SER A 178 5.55 -5.00 -3.26
CA SER A 178 5.72 -6.23 -2.48
C SER A 178 6.76 -7.15 -3.13
N GLU A 179 7.35 -8.05 -2.34
CA GLU A 179 8.32 -9.03 -2.85
C GLU A 179 7.67 -9.97 -3.89
N ALA A 180 6.44 -10.41 -3.63
CA ALA A 180 5.72 -11.24 -4.59
C ALA A 180 5.58 -10.57 -5.98
N LEU A 181 5.39 -9.26 -6.00
CA LEU A 181 5.36 -8.50 -7.26
C LEU A 181 6.76 -8.30 -7.83
N GLY A 182 7.77 -8.14 -6.97
CA GLY A 182 9.17 -8.09 -7.37
C GLY A 182 9.62 -9.38 -8.05
N GLU A 183 9.28 -10.53 -7.49
CA GLU A 183 9.54 -11.84 -8.09
C GLU A 183 8.83 -11.99 -9.44
N ALA A 184 7.55 -11.59 -9.51
CA ALA A 184 6.80 -11.60 -10.76
C ALA A 184 7.45 -10.71 -11.83
N ALA A 185 7.95 -9.53 -11.48
CA ALA A 185 8.65 -8.65 -12.41
C ALA A 185 10.00 -9.25 -12.86
N ARG A 186 10.81 -9.77 -11.93
CA ARG A 186 12.10 -10.43 -12.23
C ARG A 186 11.90 -11.64 -13.13
N SER A 187 10.84 -12.43 -12.93
CA SER A 187 10.53 -13.59 -13.78
C SER A 187 10.26 -13.22 -15.24
N THR A 188 9.91 -11.97 -15.54
CA THR A 188 9.79 -11.45 -16.90
C THR A 188 11.13 -11.00 -17.50
N GLY A 189 12.22 -11.01 -16.72
CA GLY A 189 13.53 -10.51 -17.10
C GLY A 189 13.70 -9.00 -16.83
N ALA A 190 12.91 -8.42 -15.91
CA ALA A 190 13.14 -7.06 -15.45
C ALA A 190 14.43 -6.99 -14.60
N GLU A 191 15.26 -6.01 -14.93
CA GLU A 191 16.47 -5.66 -14.20
C GLU A 191 16.18 -4.47 -13.24
N HIS A 192 17.10 -4.16 -12.33
CA HIS A 192 16.97 -3.02 -11.41
C HIS A 192 15.61 -2.93 -10.68
N VAL A 193 15.16 -4.08 -10.13
CA VAL A 193 13.90 -4.20 -9.39
C VAL A 193 14.12 -3.87 -7.91
N PHE A 194 13.41 -2.86 -7.44
CA PHE A 194 13.39 -2.40 -6.06
C PHE A 194 12.07 -2.80 -5.40
N VAL A 195 12.12 -3.40 -4.23
CA VAL A 195 10.93 -3.65 -3.43
C VAL A 195 10.76 -2.52 -2.43
N ILE A 196 9.83 -1.62 -2.72
CA ILE A 196 9.53 -0.45 -1.90
C ILE A 196 8.03 -0.45 -1.61
N PRO A 197 7.60 -0.73 -0.37
CA PRO A 197 6.19 -0.80 -0.01
C PRO A 197 5.50 0.56 -0.16
N ASN A 198 4.16 0.57 -0.13
CA ASN A 198 3.42 1.83 -0.02
C ASN A 198 3.70 2.47 1.34
N GLY A 199 3.81 3.79 1.37
CA GLY A 199 3.94 4.55 2.60
C GLY A 199 2.63 4.55 3.40
N ILE A 200 2.76 4.42 4.71
CA ILE A 200 1.65 4.42 5.66
C ILE A 200 1.85 5.56 6.66
N ALA A 201 0.76 6.26 6.96
CA ALA A 201 0.73 7.21 8.06
C ALA A 201 0.81 6.44 9.40
N ILE A 202 1.74 6.84 10.24
CA ILE A 202 1.92 6.20 11.55
C ILE A 202 1.25 7.09 12.60
N PRO A 203 0.18 6.64 13.28
CA PRO A 203 -0.42 7.38 14.38
C PRO A 203 0.58 7.65 15.49
N GLU A 204 0.52 8.82 16.12
CA GLU A 204 1.43 9.16 17.23
C GLU A 204 1.21 8.28 18.45
N THR A 205 -0.04 7.95 18.73
CA THR A 205 -0.47 7.15 19.87
C THR A 205 -1.16 5.87 19.44
N VAL A 206 -1.03 4.82 20.25
CA VAL A 206 -1.84 3.61 20.15
C VAL A 206 -2.95 3.69 21.17
N VAL A 207 -4.17 3.43 20.74
CA VAL A 207 -5.37 3.43 21.58
C VAL A 207 -5.77 1.99 21.87
N ASP A 208 -6.14 1.68 23.12
CA ASP A 208 -6.67 0.37 23.50
C ASP A 208 -7.99 0.09 22.76
N GLU A 209 -8.26 -1.19 22.54
CA GLU A 209 -9.52 -1.63 21.92
C GLU A 209 -10.74 -1.24 22.79
N ALA A 210 -11.88 -1.01 22.12
CA ALA A 210 -13.13 -0.71 22.80
C ALA A 210 -13.89 -1.98 23.25
N GLU A 211 -14.67 -1.87 24.30
CA GLU A 211 -15.64 -2.89 24.68
C GLU A 211 -17.06 -2.48 24.19
N PRO A 212 -17.86 -3.41 23.66
CA PRO A 212 -17.51 -4.81 23.39
C PRO A 212 -16.45 -4.96 22.27
N LEU A 213 -15.64 -6.04 22.32
CA LEU A 213 -14.58 -6.28 21.33
C LEU A 213 -15.13 -6.27 19.91
N GLU A 214 -14.50 -5.49 19.03
CA GLU A 214 -14.91 -5.32 17.64
C GLU A 214 -13.92 -6.03 16.70
N ILE A 215 -14.44 -6.85 15.77
CA ILE A 215 -13.72 -7.31 14.60
C ILE A 215 -13.92 -6.24 13.53
N PHE A 216 -12.86 -5.76 12.93
CA PHE A 216 -12.94 -4.72 11.94
C PHE A 216 -12.47 -5.19 10.56
N TYR A 217 -13.23 -4.83 9.55
CA TYR A 217 -12.86 -4.95 8.15
C TYR A 217 -13.10 -3.62 7.44
N THR A 218 -12.16 -3.21 6.61
CA THR A 218 -12.37 -2.11 5.67
C THR A 218 -11.84 -2.46 4.29
N GLY A 219 -12.51 -1.99 3.27
CA GLY A 219 -12.12 -2.18 1.89
C GLY A 219 -13.27 -2.46 0.95
N ARG A 220 -12.94 -2.71 -0.32
CA ARG A 220 -13.94 -3.03 -1.34
C ARG A 220 -14.61 -4.37 -1.05
N LEU A 221 -15.94 -4.39 -1.16
CA LEU A 221 -16.72 -5.60 -0.92
C LEU A 221 -16.80 -6.44 -2.22
N SER A 222 -15.70 -7.13 -2.55
CA SER A 222 -15.54 -7.86 -3.82
C SER A 222 -14.95 -9.26 -3.60
N PRO A 223 -15.10 -10.19 -4.57
CA PRO A 223 -14.66 -11.58 -4.42
C PRO A 223 -13.18 -11.73 -4.07
N GLU A 224 -12.31 -10.93 -4.70
CA GLU A 224 -10.87 -10.99 -4.47
C GLU A 224 -10.46 -10.55 -3.05
N LYS A 225 -11.33 -9.82 -2.35
CA LYS A 225 -11.15 -9.41 -0.96
C LYS A 225 -11.67 -10.41 0.07
N GLY A 226 -12.19 -11.55 -0.38
CA GLY A 226 -12.59 -12.64 0.50
C GLY A 226 -13.85 -12.36 1.33
N ILE A 227 -14.79 -11.54 0.82
CA ILE A 227 -15.98 -11.13 1.58
C ILE A 227 -16.88 -12.31 1.94
N LYS A 228 -16.96 -13.34 1.08
CA LYS A 228 -17.70 -14.57 1.42
C LYS A 228 -17.12 -15.24 2.65
N GLN A 229 -15.79 -15.38 2.70
CA GLN A 229 -15.08 -15.98 3.81
C GLN A 229 -15.21 -15.12 5.08
N LEU A 230 -15.14 -13.80 4.95
CA LEU A 230 -15.35 -12.88 6.06
C LEU A 230 -16.74 -13.07 6.68
N ALA A 231 -17.80 -12.97 5.86
CA ALA A 231 -19.18 -13.07 6.32
C ALA A 231 -19.46 -14.40 7.04
N GLU A 232 -18.93 -15.50 6.51
CA GLU A 232 -19.09 -16.82 7.09
C GLU A 232 -18.28 -17.00 8.38
N ALA A 233 -16.99 -16.61 8.38
CA ALA A 233 -16.10 -16.74 9.52
C ALA A 233 -16.52 -15.89 10.73
N THR A 234 -17.18 -14.76 10.49
CA THR A 234 -17.61 -13.82 11.55
C THR A 234 -19.08 -13.98 11.96
N LYS A 235 -19.78 -15.00 11.46
CA LYS A 235 -21.19 -15.24 11.79
C LYS A 235 -21.37 -15.37 13.32
N GLY A 236 -22.22 -14.50 13.88
CA GLY A 236 -22.50 -14.46 15.32
C GLY A 236 -21.45 -13.72 16.15
N LEU A 237 -20.45 -13.08 15.51
CA LEU A 237 -19.45 -12.23 16.16
C LEU A 237 -19.74 -10.75 15.87
N ASN A 238 -19.14 -9.86 16.68
CA ASN A 238 -19.30 -8.41 16.53
C ASN A 238 -18.37 -7.89 15.39
N LEU A 239 -18.89 -7.93 14.16
CA LEU A 239 -18.18 -7.46 12.97
C LEU A 239 -18.63 -6.04 12.59
N VAL A 240 -17.69 -5.13 12.45
CA VAL A 240 -17.86 -3.80 11.88
C VAL A 240 -17.19 -3.76 10.51
N VAL A 241 -17.92 -3.30 9.49
CA VAL A 241 -17.46 -3.25 8.10
C VAL A 241 -17.56 -1.83 7.58
N CYS A 242 -16.48 -1.30 7.02
CA CYS A 242 -16.44 -0.08 6.22
C CYS A 242 -16.10 -0.41 4.77
N GLY A 243 -16.93 0.05 3.85
CA GLY A 243 -16.72 -0.15 2.41
C GLY A 243 -17.97 -0.51 1.65
N ASP A 244 -17.83 -0.57 0.34
CA ASP A 244 -18.93 -0.88 -0.57
C ASP A 244 -18.41 -1.77 -1.72
N GLY A 245 -19.33 -2.41 -2.44
CA GLY A 245 -18.96 -3.25 -3.57
C GLY A 245 -20.03 -4.27 -3.94
N PRO A 246 -19.77 -5.10 -4.96
CA PRO A 246 -20.74 -6.03 -5.51
C PRO A 246 -21.22 -7.13 -4.53
N LEU A 247 -20.50 -7.36 -3.44
CA LEU A 247 -20.87 -8.35 -2.42
C LEU A 247 -21.40 -7.71 -1.12
N ARG A 248 -21.90 -6.47 -1.19
CA ARG A 248 -22.49 -5.75 -0.05
C ARG A 248 -23.60 -6.53 0.65
N GLU A 249 -24.37 -7.27 -0.11
CA GLU A 249 -25.48 -8.10 0.41
C GLU A 249 -25.05 -9.15 1.44
N LEU A 250 -23.79 -9.62 1.37
CA LEU A 250 -23.24 -10.59 2.31
C LEU A 250 -22.87 -9.98 3.67
N VAL A 251 -22.75 -8.65 3.74
CA VAL A 251 -22.44 -7.87 4.96
C VAL A 251 -23.41 -6.67 5.05
N PRO A 252 -24.71 -6.91 5.25
CA PRO A 252 -25.77 -5.90 5.11
C PRO A 252 -25.62 -4.73 6.09
N ASN A 253 -24.94 -4.92 7.22
CA ASN A 253 -24.69 -3.91 8.23
C ASN A 253 -23.43 -3.06 7.97
N THR A 254 -22.89 -3.08 6.75
CA THR A 254 -21.75 -2.22 6.41
C THR A 254 -22.11 -0.74 6.56
N LEU A 255 -21.16 0.03 7.08
CA LEU A 255 -21.26 1.48 7.21
C LEU A 255 -21.10 2.21 5.84
N GLY A 256 -20.77 1.46 4.79
CA GLY A 256 -20.45 2.04 3.49
C GLY A 256 -19.12 2.78 3.49
N PHE A 257 -19.01 3.78 2.62
CA PHE A 257 -17.84 4.69 2.66
C PHE A 257 -17.97 5.64 3.83
N VAL A 258 -16.92 5.73 4.63
CA VAL A 258 -16.82 6.61 5.80
C VAL A 258 -15.73 7.66 5.61
N SER A 259 -15.78 8.75 6.37
CA SER A 259 -14.70 9.76 6.36
C SER A 259 -13.39 9.16 6.89
N ARG A 260 -12.27 9.84 6.61
CA ARG A 260 -10.95 9.42 7.12
C ARG A 260 -10.93 9.39 8.66
N GLU A 261 -11.51 10.39 9.31
CA GLU A 261 -11.57 10.46 10.77
C GLU A 261 -12.38 9.30 11.36
N GLU A 262 -13.49 8.91 10.72
CA GLU A 262 -14.26 7.74 11.16
C GLU A 262 -13.47 6.44 10.93
N LEU A 263 -12.75 6.32 9.82
CA LEU A 263 -11.90 5.17 9.54
C LEU A 263 -10.79 5.02 10.59
N GLU A 264 -10.12 6.11 10.96
CA GLU A 264 -9.12 6.12 12.03
C GLU A 264 -9.73 5.67 13.36
N ARG A 265 -10.90 6.23 13.74
CA ARG A 265 -11.62 5.79 14.94
C ARG A 265 -11.98 4.30 14.92
N ARG A 266 -12.30 3.73 13.75
CA ARG A 266 -12.58 2.29 13.63
C ARG A 266 -11.34 1.45 13.82
N TYR A 267 -10.21 1.87 13.28
CA TYR A 267 -8.94 1.20 13.60
C TYR A 267 -8.62 1.26 15.10
N GLU A 268 -8.78 2.44 15.72
CA GLU A 268 -8.52 2.61 17.17
C GLU A 268 -9.39 1.72 18.04
N ARG A 269 -10.66 1.52 17.69
CA ARG A 269 -11.62 0.70 18.45
C ARG A 269 -11.46 -0.80 18.22
N ALA A 270 -10.86 -1.20 17.12
CA ALA A 270 -10.76 -2.59 16.73
C ALA A 270 -9.94 -3.42 17.75
N ALA A 271 -10.46 -4.59 18.11
CA ALA A 271 -9.71 -5.61 18.82
C ALA A 271 -8.90 -6.48 17.85
N VAL A 272 -9.45 -6.72 16.66
CA VAL A 272 -8.84 -7.53 15.60
C VAL A 272 -9.21 -6.92 14.25
N VAL A 273 -8.24 -6.78 13.35
CA VAL A 273 -8.52 -6.40 11.94
C VAL A 273 -8.32 -7.61 11.05
N VAL A 274 -9.27 -7.83 10.13
CA VAL A 274 -9.28 -9.02 9.28
C VAL A 274 -9.02 -8.64 7.82
N CYS A 275 -8.04 -9.31 7.20
CA CYS A 275 -7.65 -9.13 5.80
C CYS A 275 -7.72 -10.46 5.04
N PRO A 276 -8.94 -10.98 4.72
CA PRO A 276 -9.15 -12.33 4.21
C PRO A 276 -9.00 -12.44 2.70
N SER A 277 -8.15 -11.61 2.10
CA SER A 277 -8.00 -11.49 0.65
C SER A 277 -7.63 -12.82 -0.02
N ILE A 278 -8.23 -13.09 -1.17
CA ILE A 278 -7.86 -14.20 -2.06
C ILE A 278 -6.70 -13.77 -2.97
N SER A 279 -6.59 -12.48 -3.23
CA SER A 279 -5.48 -11.89 -3.98
C SER A 279 -5.21 -10.49 -3.45
N GLU A 280 -3.93 -10.17 -3.18
CA GLU A 280 -3.53 -8.89 -2.63
C GLU A 280 -2.17 -8.44 -3.19
N GLY A 281 -2.10 -7.21 -3.70
CA GLY A 281 -0.87 -6.65 -4.24
C GLY A 281 0.10 -6.21 -3.15
N PHE A 282 -0.41 -5.46 -2.16
CA PHE A 282 0.35 -4.98 -1.01
C PHE A 282 -0.38 -5.25 0.31
N GLY A 283 -1.60 -4.76 0.47
CA GLY A 283 -2.38 -4.87 1.71
C GLY A 283 -2.38 -3.56 2.53
N VAL A 284 -2.77 -2.45 1.91
CA VAL A 284 -2.83 -1.13 2.58
C VAL A 284 -3.63 -1.19 3.88
N VAL A 285 -4.79 -1.82 3.87
CA VAL A 285 -5.65 -1.99 5.05
C VAL A 285 -4.94 -2.75 6.18
N CYS A 286 -4.22 -3.83 5.83
CA CYS A 286 -3.44 -4.60 6.78
C CYS A 286 -2.33 -3.72 7.38
N ALA A 287 -1.59 -2.99 6.55
CA ALA A 287 -0.52 -2.11 6.99
C ALA A 287 -1.03 -0.93 7.85
N GLU A 288 -2.20 -0.35 7.53
CA GLU A 288 -2.86 0.67 8.36
C GLU A 288 -3.25 0.11 9.74
N ALA A 289 -3.87 -1.07 9.80
CA ALA A 289 -4.19 -1.74 11.06
C ALA A 289 -2.93 -1.98 11.91
N MET A 290 -1.87 -2.48 11.30
CA MET A 290 -0.59 -2.71 11.96
C MET A 290 0.02 -1.38 12.46
N ALA A 291 -0.12 -0.29 11.72
CA ALA A 291 0.34 1.04 12.14
C ALA A 291 -0.40 1.55 13.39
N HIS A 292 -1.67 1.21 13.52
CA HIS A 292 -2.47 1.46 14.74
C HIS A 292 -2.14 0.51 15.90
N GLY A 293 -1.18 -0.40 15.73
CA GLY A 293 -0.83 -1.39 16.74
C GLY A 293 -1.91 -2.46 16.95
N LYS A 294 -2.76 -2.70 15.94
CA LYS A 294 -3.81 -3.70 16.02
C LYS A 294 -3.33 -5.04 15.48
N PRO A 295 -3.65 -6.16 16.18
CA PRO A 295 -3.37 -7.50 15.66
C PRO A 295 -4.21 -7.75 14.43
N VAL A 296 -3.60 -8.39 13.43
CA VAL A 296 -4.26 -8.72 12.17
C VAL A 296 -4.41 -10.23 12.00
N VAL A 297 -5.54 -10.65 11.40
CA VAL A 297 -5.69 -11.98 10.81
C VAL A 297 -5.71 -11.79 9.30
N ALA A 298 -4.73 -12.31 8.60
CA ALA A 298 -4.56 -12.10 7.17
C ALA A 298 -4.43 -13.42 6.41
N SER A 299 -4.90 -13.45 5.17
CA SER A 299 -4.64 -14.57 4.27
C SER A 299 -3.16 -14.60 3.87
N ALA A 300 -2.57 -15.80 3.81
CA ALA A 300 -1.20 -16.03 3.38
C ALA A 300 -1.07 -15.87 1.85
N VAL A 301 -1.23 -14.64 1.31
CA VAL A 301 -1.25 -14.37 -0.13
C VAL A 301 -0.59 -13.04 -0.49
N GLY A 302 0.14 -13.04 -1.59
CA GLY A 302 0.68 -11.84 -2.22
C GLY A 302 1.46 -10.94 -1.27
N GLY A 303 1.15 -9.64 -1.25
CA GLY A 303 1.81 -8.66 -0.40
C GLY A 303 1.61 -8.85 1.10
N LEU A 304 0.54 -9.57 1.53
CA LEU A 304 0.30 -9.85 2.94
C LEU A 304 1.38 -10.74 3.57
N LEU A 305 1.98 -11.65 2.79
CA LEU A 305 3.13 -12.46 3.22
C LEU A 305 4.36 -11.62 3.55
N GLY A 306 4.52 -10.48 2.91
CA GLY A 306 5.62 -9.55 3.20
C GLY A 306 5.35 -8.65 4.41
N LEU A 307 4.08 -8.40 4.73
CA LEU A 307 3.67 -7.55 5.85
C LEU A 307 3.61 -8.32 7.16
N VAL A 308 2.94 -9.47 7.17
CA VAL A 308 2.63 -10.23 8.39
C VAL A 308 3.63 -11.37 8.56
N VAL A 309 4.24 -11.44 9.75
CA VAL A 309 5.02 -12.57 10.24
C VAL A 309 4.12 -13.36 11.19
N ASP A 310 3.80 -14.61 10.82
CA ASP A 310 2.86 -15.44 11.57
C ASP A 310 3.29 -15.65 13.02
N GLY A 311 2.39 -15.41 13.96
CA GLY A 311 2.62 -15.52 15.40
C GLY A 311 3.47 -14.41 16.04
N GLU A 312 4.04 -13.46 15.23
CA GLU A 312 4.85 -12.36 15.73
C GLU A 312 4.18 -10.99 15.51
N THR A 313 3.63 -10.74 14.32
CA THR A 313 3.01 -9.46 13.96
C THR A 313 1.54 -9.61 13.55
N GLY A 314 1.00 -10.81 13.59
CA GLY A 314 -0.36 -11.16 13.24
C GLY A 314 -0.50 -12.67 13.11
N LEU A 315 -1.64 -13.12 12.62
CA LEU A 315 -1.88 -14.53 12.30
C LEU A 315 -2.15 -14.67 10.80
N LEU A 316 -1.45 -15.62 10.16
CA LEU A 316 -1.66 -15.99 8.77
C LEU A 316 -2.53 -17.24 8.66
N VAL A 317 -3.50 -17.19 7.74
CA VAL A 317 -4.38 -18.32 7.44
C VAL A 317 -4.34 -18.64 5.94
N PRO A 318 -4.60 -19.89 5.52
CA PRO A 318 -4.69 -20.21 4.09
C PRO A 318 -5.77 -19.38 3.41
N PRO A 319 -5.53 -18.84 2.20
CA PRO A 319 -6.54 -18.05 1.49
C PRO A 319 -7.77 -18.89 1.17
N GLY A 320 -8.95 -18.37 1.48
CA GLY A 320 -10.22 -19.07 1.27
C GLY A 320 -10.64 -20.04 2.38
N ASP A 321 -9.78 -20.31 3.35
CA ASP A 321 -10.09 -21.20 4.47
C ASP A 321 -10.88 -20.45 5.55
N THR A 322 -12.19 -20.60 5.53
CA THR A 322 -13.12 -19.97 6.46
C THR A 322 -12.98 -20.52 7.88
N VAL A 323 -12.64 -21.80 8.02
CA VAL A 323 -12.49 -22.46 9.34
C VAL A 323 -11.24 -21.95 10.04
N ALA A 324 -10.11 -21.93 9.33
CA ALA A 324 -8.86 -21.38 9.86
C ALA A 324 -9.01 -19.88 10.19
N LEU A 325 -9.72 -19.11 9.32
CA LEU A 325 -9.99 -17.69 9.53
C LEU A 325 -10.78 -17.48 10.84
N ARG A 326 -11.86 -18.24 11.05
CA ARG A 326 -12.66 -18.15 12.27
C ARG A 326 -11.85 -18.51 13.50
N ALA A 327 -11.12 -19.61 13.48
CA ALA A 327 -10.31 -20.07 14.60
C ALA A 327 -9.24 -19.03 15.01
N ALA A 328 -8.59 -18.38 14.02
CA ALA A 328 -7.63 -17.31 14.28
C ALA A 328 -8.28 -16.07 14.90
N ILE A 329 -9.46 -15.68 14.43
CA ILE A 329 -10.23 -14.57 14.99
C ILE A 329 -10.62 -14.87 16.45
N GLU A 330 -11.22 -16.03 16.72
CA GLU A 330 -11.64 -16.44 18.07
C GLU A 330 -10.46 -16.53 19.04
N ARG A 331 -9.32 -17.04 18.57
CA ARG A 331 -8.08 -17.05 19.36
C ARG A 331 -7.66 -15.65 19.78
N LEU A 332 -7.69 -14.68 18.88
CA LEU A 332 -7.35 -13.29 19.22
C LEU A 332 -8.40 -12.65 20.12
N LEU A 333 -9.70 -12.90 19.92
CA LEU A 333 -10.75 -12.37 20.81
C LEU A 333 -10.62 -12.91 22.24
N GLY A 334 -10.22 -14.17 22.40
CA GLY A 334 -10.07 -14.84 23.71
C GLY A 334 -8.77 -14.51 24.45
N ASP A 335 -7.76 -13.93 23.79
CA ASP A 335 -6.42 -13.74 24.39
C ASP A 335 -5.94 -12.30 24.23
N ARG A 336 -6.14 -11.48 25.28
CA ARG A 336 -5.72 -10.08 25.30
C ARG A 336 -4.19 -9.91 25.23
N GLU A 337 -3.45 -10.78 25.93
CA GLU A 337 -1.98 -10.69 25.94
C GLU A 337 -1.41 -10.94 24.55
N LEU A 338 -1.96 -11.94 23.85
CA LEU A 338 -1.62 -12.22 22.45
C LEU A 338 -1.93 -11.02 21.55
N ARG A 339 -3.12 -10.40 21.68
CA ARG A 339 -3.48 -9.20 20.91
C ARG A 339 -2.48 -8.08 21.10
N VAL A 340 -2.14 -7.76 22.34
CA VAL A 340 -1.19 -6.69 22.66
C VAL A 340 0.20 -6.99 22.10
N ARG A 341 0.69 -8.20 22.27
CA ARG A 341 2.01 -8.63 21.78
C ARG A 341 2.10 -8.55 20.26
N LEU A 342 1.12 -9.12 19.56
CA LEU A 342 1.09 -9.09 18.09
C LEU A 342 0.92 -7.67 17.55
N GLY A 343 0.07 -6.85 18.19
CA GLY A 343 -0.13 -5.46 17.80
C GLY A 343 1.14 -4.61 17.94
N GLN A 344 1.90 -4.81 19.00
CA GLN A 344 3.20 -4.14 19.20
C GLN A 344 4.20 -4.53 18.12
N GLY A 345 4.39 -5.83 17.89
CA GLY A 345 5.29 -6.32 16.83
C GLY A 345 4.86 -5.85 15.44
N ALA A 346 3.54 -5.82 15.18
CA ALA A 346 2.97 -5.29 13.94
C ALA A 346 3.37 -3.82 13.72
N ARG A 347 3.19 -2.98 14.73
CA ARG A 347 3.50 -1.55 14.64
C ARG A 347 4.99 -1.30 14.44
N GLU A 348 5.86 -1.97 15.19
CA GLU A 348 7.31 -1.85 15.03
C GLU A 348 7.74 -2.17 13.59
N ARG A 349 7.23 -3.29 13.06
CA ARG A 349 7.51 -3.70 11.68
C ARG A 349 7.07 -2.66 10.64
N ILE A 350 5.86 -2.11 10.78
CA ILE A 350 5.34 -1.12 9.83
C ILE A 350 6.10 0.21 9.91
N ILE A 351 6.49 0.66 11.09
CA ILE A 351 7.33 1.86 11.25
C ILE A 351 8.63 1.69 10.47
N ASP A 352 9.26 0.53 10.58
CA ASP A 352 10.54 0.23 9.93
C ASP A 352 10.44 0.07 8.42
N MET A 353 9.35 -0.51 7.93
CA MET A 353 9.22 -0.83 6.51
C MET A 353 8.45 0.22 5.70
N CYS A 354 7.35 0.73 6.26
CA CYS A 354 6.30 1.43 5.52
C CYS A 354 6.12 2.89 5.96
N SER A 355 6.87 3.39 6.96
CA SER A 355 6.78 4.82 7.28
C SER A 355 7.13 5.67 6.06
N TRP A 356 6.41 6.79 5.86
CA TRP A 356 6.66 7.70 4.74
C TRP A 356 8.11 8.16 4.67
N ASN A 357 8.78 8.27 5.84
CA ASN A 357 10.19 8.61 5.91
C ASN A 357 11.07 7.56 5.21
N GLU A 358 10.86 6.28 5.51
CA GLU A 358 11.64 5.17 4.95
C GLU A 358 11.30 4.92 3.47
N VAL A 359 10.01 4.93 3.13
CA VAL A 359 9.55 4.76 1.74
C VAL A 359 10.09 5.86 0.84
N THR A 360 10.02 7.13 1.29
CA THR A 360 10.56 8.26 0.52
C THR A 360 12.08 8.15 0.36
N ARG A 361 12.80 7.75 1.42
CA ARG A 361 14.24 7.49 1.36
C ARG A 361 14.61 6.46 0.30
N ARG A 362 13.90 5.30 0.29
CA ARG A 362 14.11 4.23 -0.70
C ARG A 362 13.75 4.67 -2.11
N THR A 363 12.65 5.43 -2.26
CA THR A 363 12.24 5.98 -3.56
C THR A 363 13.30 6.94 -4.13
N LEU A 364 13.89 7.79 -3.29
CA LEU A 364 14.98 8.67 -3.71
C LEU A 364 16.24 7.90 -4.12
N LEU A 365 16.54 6.78 -3.49
CA LEU A 365 17.62 5.90 -3.95
C LEU A 365 17.35 5.33 -5.34
N ALA A 366 16.11 4.85 -5.59
CA ALA A 366 15.70 4.35 -6.90
C ALA A 366 15.77 5.46 -7.98
N TYR A 367 15.41 6.71 -7.64
CA TYR A 367 15.52 7.84 -8.55
C TYR A 367 16.97 8.18 -8.88
N ARG A 368 17.86 8.21 -7.88
CA ARG A 368 19.29 8.42 -8.10
C ARG A 368 19.88 7.34 -8.99
N ALA A 369 19.54 6.09 -8.74
CA ALA A 369 19.93 4.96 -9.58
C ALA A 369 19.50 5.14 -11.04
N ALA A 370 18.31 5.70 -11.26
CA ALA A 370 17.77 5.93 -12.59
C ALA A 370 18.46 7.08 -13.35
N VAL A 371 18.91 8.12 -12.63
CA VAL A 371 19.54 9.31 -13.22
C VAL A 371 21.08 9.15 -13.34
N GLU A 372 21.70 8.50 -12.36
CA GLU A 372 23.15 8.33 -12.25
C GLU A 372 23.51 6.84 -12.10
N PRO A 373 23.50 6.04 -13.18
CA PRO A 373 23.73 4.59 -13.11
C PRO A 373 25.09 4.19 -12.48
N SER A 374 26.12 5.02 -12.61
CA SER A 374 27.45 4.78 -12.02
C SER A 374 27.46 4.76 -10.48
N MET A 375 26.50 5.40 -9.83
CA MET A 375 26.36 5.34 -8.37
C MET A 375 25.77 4.03 -7.86
N VAL A 376 24.99 3.32 -8.69
CA VAL A 376 24.38 2.02 -8.32
C VAL A 376 25.44 0.96 -8.08
N GLU A 377 26.44 0.88 -8.94
CA GLU A 377 27.55 -0.09 -8.82
C GLU A 377 28.40 0.19 -7.56
N ALA A 378 28.63 1.47 -7.25
CA ALA A 378 29.40 1.87 -6.06
C ALA A 378 28.65 1.56 -4.76
N GLN A 379 27.32 1.74 -4.70
CA GLN A 379 26.52 1.50 -3.50
C GLN A 379 26.22 0.01 -3.29
N ALA A 380 26.06 -0.76 -4.36
CA ALA A 380 25.94 -2.21 -4.30
C ALA A 380 27.22 -2.85 -3.75
N THR A 381 28.39 -2.35 -4.16
CA THR A 381 29.71 -2.81 -3.67
C THR A 381 29.96 -2.40 -2.21
N ALA A 382 29.36 -1.32 -1.75
CA ALA A 382 29.52 -0.82 -0.37
C ALA A 382 28.53 -1.46 0.64
N GLY A 383 27.71 -2.44 0.23
CA GLY A 383 26.72 -3.09 1.11
C GLY A 383 25.60 -2.16 1.61
N LEU A 384 25.51 -0.96 1.07
CA LEU A 384 24.45 0.02 1.38
C LEU A 384 23.14 -0.25 0.60
N TRP A 385 23.18 -1.25 -0.26
CA TRP A 385 22.08 -1.70 -1.06
C TRP A 385 21.38 -2.86 -0.34
N PRO A 386 20.12 -2.76 0.03
CA PRO A 386 19.39 -3.90 0.59
C PRO A 386 19.03 -4.87 -0.54
N LEU A 387 20.00 -5.64 -0.99
CA LEU A 387 19.76 -6.90 -1.65
C LEU A 387 19.56 -7.93 -0.54
N HIS A 388 18.30 -8.36 -0.30
CA HIS A 388 17.96 -9.58 0.43
C HIS A 388 18.77 -9.84 1.72
N GLU A 389 18.41 -9.26 2.81
CA GLU A 389 18.65 -9.89 4.11
C GLU A 389 17.35 -10.59 4.55
N ARG A 390 17.40 -11.89 4.36
CA ARG A 390 16.89 -13.16 4.89
C ARG A 390 15.60 -13.10 5.73
#